data_491d7d247700976e6619652ad1767a2c
#
_entry.id   491d7d247700976e6619652ad1767a2c
#
_cell.length_a   1.000
_cell.length_b   1.000
_cell.length_c   1.000
_cell.angle_alpha   90.00
_cell.angle_beta   90.00
_cell.angle_gamma   90.00
#
_symmetry.space_group_name_H-M   'P 1'
#
loop_
_entity.id
_entity.type
_entity.pdbx_description
1 polymer ?
#
loop_
_entity_poly.entity_id
_entity_poly.type
_entity_poly.pdbx_seq_one_letter_code
_entity_poly.pdbx_strand_id
1 'polypeptide(L)'
;MGLYYKSTRNSNLKVTASEAILKGLAPDGGLFVPSELPKLDVTMSDLKGKTYQEIAYLVMKQFLTDFTEEELKNCIDKAYDSKFDTEEIAPLVKVDDTYYMELFHGATIAFKDMALSILPHLMTTSAKKNDVKNEIVILTATSGDTGKAALAGFADVEGTRIIVFYPKNGVSKVQELQMVTQRGKNVNVVAIHGNFDNAQSGVKAMFEDTELAEELAKKGYQFSSANSINIGRLVPQVVYYVNAYAKLLENEEIEDGEKINVVVPTGNFGNILAAYYAKQMGVPIDKLVCASNDNKVLFDFFQTGDYDRNREFILTTSPSMDILISSNLERLIYRISGDDDQKTKNMMEALKSAGKYTITEDMKERLADFAAGYATEGECAENIKKVYDKTGYVMDTHTSVASYVCGCYQKNSGDDKKCVIASTASPYKFVKSVMSAIDPKYADQDEFSLLSVLEETSGREMPQAIKDILNANILHDLECDADKMKDTVKNILEV
;
A
#
# COMPACT_ATOMS: atom_id res chain seq x y z
N MET A 1 18.61 24.86 -1.78
CA MET A 1 17.74 24.34 -2.85
C MET A 1 16.77 23.38 -2.20
N GLY A 2 15.47 23.41 -2.56
CA GLY A 2 14.52 22.44 -2.03
C GLY A 2 14.84 21.02 -2.51
N LEU A 3 14.26 20.01 -1.87
CA LEU A 3 14.37 18.62 -2.25
C LEU A 3 13.81 18.43 -3.66
N TYR A 4 14.53 17.76 -4.55
CA TYR A 4 14.06 17.38 -5.88
C TYR A 4 13.99 15.86 -6.00
N TYR A 5 13.30 15.38 -7.03
CA TYR A 5 13.15 13.96 -7.32
C TYR A 5 13.88 13.60 -8.60
N LYS A 6 14.44 12.39 -8.64
CA LYS A 6 15.14 11.80 -9.77
C LYS A 6 14.60 10.40 -10.06
N SER A 7 14.89 9.87 -11.24
CA SER A 7 14.57 8.49 -11.59
C SER A 7 15.61 7.53 -11.00
N THR A 8 15.18 6.36 -10.57
CA THR A 8 16.05 5.25 -10.19
C THR A 8 16.94 4.75 -11.34
N ARG A 9 16.60 5.12 -12.60
CA ARG A 9 17.33 4.70 -13.83
C ARG A 9 17.95 5.85 -14.61
N ASN A 10 17.78 7.10 -14.14
CA ASN A 10 18.37 8.29 -14.71
C ASN A 10 18.45 9.40 -13.66
N SER A 11 19.61 9.53 -13.02
CA SER A 11 19.86 10.53 -11.98
C SER A 11 19.96 11.97 -12.49
N ASN A 12 20.07 12.18 -13.81
CA ASN A 12 20.07 13.51 -14.43
C ASN A 12 18.66 14.11 -14.52
N LEU A 13 17.60 13.29 -14.45
CA LEU A 13 16.23 13.76 -14.37
C LEU A 13 16.01 14.45 -13.04
N LYS A 14 15.58 15.71 -13.07
CA LYS A 14 15.25 16.49 -11.88
C LYS A 14 13.87 17.08 -12.02
N VAL A 15 12.98 16.71 -11.11
CA VAL A 15 11.59 17.20 -11.04
C VAL A 15 11.25 17.60 -9.61
N THR A 16 10.26 18.44 -9.44
CA THR A 16 9.68 18.77 -8.14
C THR A 16 8.85 17.60 -7.58
N ALA A 17 8.45 17.66 -6.30
CA ALA A 17 7.57 16.64 -5.74
C ALA A 17 6.20 16.63 -6.45
N SER A 18 5.63 17.79 -6.73
CA SER A 18 4.36 17.91 -7.45
C SER A 18 4.42 17.34 -8.87
N GLU A 19 5.50 17.56 -9.61
CA GLU A 19 5.70 16.94 -10.93
C GLU A 19 5.86 15.42 -10.83
N ALA A 20 6.58 14.91 -9.83
CA ALA A 20 6.76 13.46 -9.62
C ALA A 20 5.43 12.76 -9.28
N ILE A 21 4.56 13.40 -8.47
CA ILE A 21 3.22 12.90 -8.12
C ILE A 21 2.32 12.85 -9.35
N LEU A 22 2.31 13.90 -10.16
CA LEU A 22 1.51 13.96 -11.39
C LEU A 22 1.92 12.90 -12.42
N LYS A 23 3.22 12.75 -12.61
CA LYS A 23 3.77 11.77 -13.57
C LYS A 23 3.61 10.34 -13.08
N GLY A 24 3.67 10.10 -11.77
CA GLY A 24 3.59 8.79 -11.14
C GLY A 24 4.76 7.85 -11.45
N LEU A 25 5.24 7.85 -12.69
CA LEU A 25 6.36 7.06 -13.21
C LEU A 25 7.29 7.97 -14.02
N ALA A 26 8.59 7.71 -13.96
CA ALA A 26 9.55 8.45 -14.76
C ALA A 26 9.48 8.04 -16.25
N PRO A 27 9.83 8.95 -17.20
CA PRO A 27 9.72 8.67 -18.64
C PRO A 27 10.58 7.50 -19.13
N ASP A 28 11.63 7.16 -18.38
CA ASP A 28 12.54 6.04 -18.66
C ASP A 28 12.06 4.71 -18.04
N GLY A 29 10.87 4.71 -17.45
CA GLY A 29 10.28 3.58 -16.74
C GLY A 29 10.85 3.32 -15.34
N GLY A 30 11.76 4.18 -14.85
CA GLY A 30 12.26 4.16 -13.49
C GLY A 30 11.29 4.78 -12.50
N LEU A 31 11.52 4.57 -11.22
CA LEU A 31 10.69 5.09 -10.14
C LEU A 31 11.25 6.42 -9.61
N PHE A 32 10.36 7.35 -9.27
CA PHE A 32 10.80 8.59 -8.62
C PHE A 32 11.29 8.31 -7.19
N VAL A 33 12.47 8.86 -6.87
CA VAL A 33 13.07 8.85 -5.53
C VAL A 33 13.51 10.27 -5.18
N PRO A 34 13.43 10.67 -3.89
CA PRO A 34 13.97 11.96 -3.47
C PRO A 34 15.49 11.99 -3.70
N SER A 35 16.05 13.15 -4.02
CA SER A 35 17.49 13.33 -4.25
C SER A 35 18.35 12.89 -3.06
N GLU A 36 17.79 13.04 -1.86
CA GLU A 36 18.33 12.55 -0.58
C GLU A 36 17.16 12.18 0.34
N LEU A 37 17.39 11.32 1.32
CA LEU A 37 16.37 11.02 2.32
C LEU A 37 16.43 12.11 3.39
N PRO A 38 15.34 12.89 3.56
CA PRO A 38 15.31 13.99 4.52
C PRO A 38 15.34 13.47 5.95
N LYS A 39 15.75 14.33 6.88
CA LYS A 39 15.64 14.09 8.32
C LYS A 39 14.41 14.81 8.87
N LEU A 40 13.85 14.27 9.97
CA LEU A 40 12.87 15.04 10.74
C LEU A 40 13.57 16.27 11.33
N ASP A 41 12.88 17.40 11.35
CA ASP A 41 13.34 18.66 11.93
C ASP A 41 12.87 18.84 13.40
N VAL A 42 12.32 17.78 13.99
CA VAL A 42 11.85 17.67 15.36
C VAL A 42 12.35 16.37 16.00
N THR A 43 12.45 16.34 17.32
CA THR A 43 12.79 15.10 18.05
C THR A 43 11.57 14.20 18.18
N MET A 44 11.78 12.90 18.49
CA MET A 44 10.68 11.98 18.74
C MET A 44 9.84 12.41 19.96
N SER A 45 10.48 12.96 20.99
CA SER A 45 9.79 13.48 22.16
C SER A 45 8.88 14.68 21.85
N ASP A 46 9.21 15.50 20.84
CA ASP A 46 8.37 16.62 20.41
C ASP A 46 7.05 16.17 19.74
N LEU A 47 6.97 14.89 19.38
CA LEU A 47 5.79 14.31 18.74
C LEU A 47 4.74 13.78 19.73
N LYS A 48 5.09 13.66 21.02
CA LYS A 48 4.15 13.21 22.07
C LYS A 48 2.94 14.14 22.14
N GLY A 49 1.74 13.56 22.21
CA GLY A 49 0.47 14.28 22.30
C GLY A 49 0.03 14.97 21.01
N LYS A 50 0.76 14.83 19.89
CA LYS A 50 0.33 15.35 18.60
C LYS A 50 -0.70 14.43 17.94
N THR A 51 -1.63 15.04 17.21
CA THR A 51 -2.58 14.30 16.38
C THR A 51 -1.88 13.67 15.18
N TYR A 52 -2.52 12.66 14.57
CA TYR A 52 -2.01 12.05 13.34
C TYR A 52 -1.79 13.09 12.23
N GLN A 53 -2.71 14.05 12.08
CA GLN A 53 -2.63 15.12 11.08
C GLN A 53 -1.43 16.05 11.32
N GLU A 54 -1.12 16.40 12.56
CA GLU A 54 0.06 17.21 12.91
C GLU A 54 1.35 16.46 12.58
N ILE A 55 1.43 15.16 12.91
CA ILE A 55 2.58 14.31 12.57
C ILE A 55 2.69 14.17 11.05
N ALA A 56 1.56 13.99 10.35
CA ALA A 56 1.52 13.91 8.88
C ALA A 56 2.15 15.17 8.24
N TYR A 57 1.79 16.36 8.73
CA TYR A 57 2.38 17.60 8.26
C TYR A 57 3.90 17.65 8.49
N LEU A 58 4.36 17.32 9.70
CA LEU A 58 5.78 17.37 10.06
C LEU A 58 6.64 16.40 9.22
N VAL A 59 6.09 15.23 8.89
CA VAL A 59 6.76 14.24 8.04
C VAL A 59 6.71 14.63 6.57
N MET A 60 5.51 14.93 6.06
CA MET A 60 5.30 15.12 4.62
C MET A 60 5.93 16.41 4.08
N LYS A 61 6.02 17.48 4.88
CA LYS A 61 6.71 18.73 4.49
C LYS A 61 8.18 18.52 4.15
N GLN A 62 8.82 17.50 4.71
CA GLN A 62 10.22 17.17 4.42
C GLN A 62 10.40 16.59 3.02
N PHE A 63 9.38 15.92 2.50
CA PHE A 63 9.38 15.32 1.15
C PHE A 63 8.76 16.22 0.10
N LEU A 64 7.70 16.96 0.44
CA LEU A 64 6.87 17.74 -0.49
C LEU A 64 7.24 19.24 -0.38
N THR A 65 8.52 19.56 -0.60
CA THR A 65 9.10 20.87 -0.32
C THR A 65 8.64 22.00 -1.26
N ASP A 66 7.96 21.67 -2.33
CA ASP A 66 7.34 22.65 -3.25
C ASP A 66 5.85 22.91 -2.91
N PHE A 67 5.28 22.19 -1.92
CA PHE A 67 3.95 22.51 -1.38
C PHE A 67 4.07 23.58 -0.31
N THR A 68 3.14 24.51 -0.27
CA THR A 68 3.00 25.45 0.85
C THR A 68 2.42 24.74 2.07
N GLU A 69 2.58 25.32 3.25
CA GLU A 69 1.98 24.79 4.48
C GLU A 69 0.45 24.67 4.36
N GLU A 70 -0.21 25.70 3.82
CA GLU A 70 -1.66 25.72 3.62
C GLU A 70 -2.11 24.62 2.66
N GLU A 71 -1.43 24.45 1.51
CA GLU A 71 -1.73 23.40 0.54
C GLU A 71 -1.63 22.01 1.15
N LEU A 72 -0.54 21.76 1.90
CA LEU A 72 -0.29 20.45 2.49
C LEU A 72 -1.26 20.12 3.62
N LYS A 73 -1.52 21.08 4.52
CA LYS A 73 -2.52 20.92 5.58
C LYS A 73 -3.92 20.67 5.02
N ASN A 74 -4.32 21.44 4.00
CA ASN A 74 -5.62 21.19 3.35
C ASN A 74 -5.73 19.79 2.71
N CYS A 75 -4.63 19.24 2.15
CA CYS A 75 -4.62 17.85 1.66
C CYS A 75 -4.76 16.85 2.81
N ILE A 76 -4.05 17.07 3.92
CA ILE A 76 -4.07 16.21 5.11
C ILE A 76 -5.45 16.21 5.77
N ASP A 77 -6.04 17.39 6.00
CA ASP A 77 -7.34 17.53 6.67
C ASP A 77 -8.48 16.88 5.87
N LYS A 78 -8.41 16.96 4.53
CA LYS A 78 -9.39 16.29 3.65
C LYS A 78 -9.22 14.78 3.58
N ALA A 79 -8.02 14.29 3.84
CA ALA A 79 -7.70 12.87 3.75
C ALA A 79 -8.01 12.12 5.05
N TYR A 80 -7.57 12.68 6.17
CA TYR A 80 -7.62 12.03 7.48
C TYR A 80 -8.69 12.69 8.37
N ASP A 81 -9.93 12.45 8.03
CA ASP A 81 -11.13 12.99 8.66
C ASP A 81 -12.06 11.87 9.17
N SER A 82 -13.32 12.15 9.35
CA SER A 82 -14.36 11.22 9.79
C SER A 82 -14.62 10.02 8.86
N LYS A 83 -13.91 9.90 7.75
CA LYS A 83 -13.87 8.67 6.93
C LYS A 83 -13.15 7.53 7.62
N PHE A 84 -12.30 7.84 8.59
CA PHE A 84 -11.70 6.87 9.50
C PHE A 84 -12.61 6.70 10.71
N ASP A 85 -12.80 5.46 11.15
CA ASP A 85 -13.71 5.12 12.26
C ASP A 85 -13.06 5.34 13.66
N THR A 86 -11.84 5.88 13.69
CA THR A 86 -11.13 6.32 14.90
C THR A 86 -10.38 7.64 14.69
N GLU A 87 -10.38 8.49 15.72
CA GLU A 87 -9.64 9.76 15.70
C GLU A 87 -8.11 9.55 15.65
N GLU A 88 -7.63 8.41 16.11
CA GLU A 88 -6.20 8.07 16.06
C GLU A 88 -5.70 7.75 14.65
N ILE A 89 -6.58 7.51 13.70
CA ILE A 89 -6.32 7.15 12.29
C ILE A 89 -5.57 5.82 12.14
N ALA A 90 -4.47 5.63 12.87
CA ALA A 90 -3.65 4.42 12.91
C ALA A 90 -3.33 4.05 14.37
N PRO A 91 -4.32 3.51 15.10
CA PRO A 91 -4.13 3.15 16.50
C PRO A 91 -3.10 2.04 16.68
N LEU A 92 -2.41 2.07 17.81
CA LEU A 92 -1.42 1.08 18.20
C LEU A 92 -1.99 0.21 19.32
N VAL A 93 -2.33 -1.03 19.02
CA VAL A 93 -2.96 -1.98 19.95
C VAL A 93 -1.90 -2.92 20.51
N LYS A 94 -1.77 -2.95 21.85
CA LYS A 94 -0.89 -3.91 22.54
C LYS A 94 -1.61 -5.22 22.76
N VAL A 95 -1.02 -6.31 22.30
CA VAL A 95 -1.50 -7.67 22.49
C VAL A 95 -0.33 -8.50 23.03
N ASP A 96 -0.40 -8.93 24.27
CA ASP A 96 0.77 -9.42 25.03
C ASP A 96 1.92 -8.41 24.97
N ASP A 97 3.12 -8.87 24.54
CA ASP A 97 4.33 -8.05 24.40
C ASP A 97 4.53 -7.50 22.97
N THR A 98 3.51 -7.60 22.11
CA THR A 98 3.59 -7.21 20.70
C THR A 98 2.61 -6.07 20.43
N TYR A 99 3.00 -5.12 19.56
CA TYR A 99 2.18 -3.98 19.19
C TYR A 99 1.69 -4.14 17.75
N TYR A 100 0.38 -4.07 17.56
CA TYR A 100 -0.26 -4.11 16.25
C TYR A 100 -0.68 -2.70 15.87
N MET A 101 -0.03 -2.16 14.84
CA MET A 101 -0.41 -0.88 14.25
C MET A 101 -1.55 -1.12 13.26
N GLU A 102 -2.78 -0.84 13.69
CA GLU A 102 -3.98 -1.09 12.91
C GLU A 102 -4.15 -0.01 11.83
N LEU A 103 -3.88 -0.37 10.56
CA LEU A 103 -3.92 0.52 9.40
C LEU A 103 -5.22 0.39 8.59
N PHE A 104 -6.25 -0.19 9.16
CA PHE A 104 -7.46 -0.58 8.46
C PHE A 104 -8.74 0.12 8.93
N HIS A 105 -8.60 1.29 9.54
CA HIS A 105 -9.73 2.09 10.04
C HIS A 105 -10.35 3.03 9.01
N GLY A 106 -9.85 3.02 7.77
CA GLY A 106 -10.35 3.84 6.68
C GLY A 106 -11.56 3.23 5.94
N ALA A 107 -12.04 3.94 4.94
CA ALA A 107 -13.26 3.65 4.19
C ALA A 107 -13.31 2.27 3.51
N THR A 108 -12.17 1.60 3.30
CA THR A 108 -12.12 0.28 2.67
C THR A 108 -11.53 -0.80 3.55
N ILE A 109 -11.32 -0.46 4.83
CA ILE A 109 -10.81 -1.34 5.88
C ILE A 109 -9.50 -2.05 5.53
N ALA A 110 -8.58 -1.33 4.85
CA ALA A 110 -7.23 -1.79 4.52
C ALA A 110 -6.24 -0.62 4.52
N PHE A 111 -4.94 -0.91 4.76
CA PHE A 111 -3.87 0.09 4.85
C PHE A 111 -3.74 0.99 3.62
N LYS A 112 -4.27 0.55 2.47
CA LYS A 112 -4.22 1.33 1.23
C LYS A 112 -4.96 2.65 1.36
N ASP A 113 -5.95 2.74 2.24
CA ASP A 113 -6.66 3.98 2.56
C ASP A 113 -5.73 5.07 3.09
N MET A 114 -4.69 4.68 3.87
CA MET A 114 -3.72 5.62 4.43
C MET A 114 -3.03 6.50 3.38
N ALA A 115 -2.86 5.98 2.17
CA ALA A 115 -2.24 6.70 1.07
C ALA A 115 -3.24 7.12 -0.02
N LEU A 116 -4.29 6.33 -0.26
CA LEU A 116 -5.26 6.62 -1.32
C LEU A 116 -6.30 7.66 -0.90
N SER A 117 -6.48 7.92 0.40
CA SER A 117 -7.30 9.05 0.86
C SER A 117 -6.66 10.41 0.57
N ILE A 118 -5.34 10.51 0.62
CA ILE A 118 -4.63 11.78 0.41
C ILE A 118 -4.17 11.98 -1.04
N LEU A 119 -3.87 10.90 -1.78
CA LEU A 119 -3.33 10.99 -3.14
C LEU A 119 -4.15 11.89 -4.08
N PRO A 120 -5.49 11.82 -4.12
CA PRO A 120 -6.29 12.69 -4.99
C PRO A 120 -6.06 14.18 -4.70
N HIS A 121 -5.96 14.55 -3.43
CA HIS A 121 -5.73 15.93 -3.00
C HIS A 121 -4.31 16.39 -3.33
N LEU A 122 -3.31 15.53 -3.18
CA LEU A 122 -1.95 15.79 -3.63
C LEU A 122 -1.89 15.96 -5.16
N MET A 123 -2.60 15.11 -5.92
CA MET A 123 -2.63 15.18 -7.39
C MET A 123 -3.31 16.46 -7.89
N THR A 124 -4.45 16.82 -7.34
CA THR A 124 -5.17 18.05 -7.76
C THR A 124 -4.41 19.31 -7.38
N THR A 125 -3.77 19.33 -6.21
CA THR A 125 -2.87 20.43 -5.82
C THR A 125 -1.65 20.49 -6.76
N SER A 126 -1.04 19.34 -7.07
CA SER A 126 0.06 19.24 -8.02
C SER A 126 -0.33 19.72 -9.42
N ALA A 127 -1.54 19.38 -9.90
CA ALA A 127 -2.04 19.85 -11.18
C ALA A 127 -2.14 21.38 -11.23
N LYS A 128 -2.69 22.01 -10.18
CA LYS A 128 -2.77 23.46 -10.06
C LYS A 128 -1.38 24.11 -10.08
N LYS A 129 -0.42 23.55 -9.35
CA LYS A 129 0.97 24.05 -9.28
C LYS A 129 1.71 23.99 -10.63
N ASN A 130 1.38 23.01 -11.45
CA ASN A 130 2.01 22.79 -12.75
C ASN A 130 1.14 23.28 -13.93
N ASP A 131 0.15 24.14 -13.68
CA ASP A 131 -0.76 24.71 -14.70
C ASP A 131 -1.46 23.67 -15.59
N VAL A 132 -1.64 22.45 -15.08
CA VAL A 132 -2.38 21.38 -15.77
C VAL A 132 -3.87 21.72 -15.72
N LYS A 133 -4.49 21.82 -16.90
CA LYS A 133 -5.92 22.15 -17.06
C LYS A 133 -6.80 20.93 -17.31
N ASN A 134 -6.21 19.83 -17.75
CA ASN A 134 -6.92 18.60 -18.06
C ASN A 134 -7.43 17.92 -16.79
N GLU A 135 -8.64 17.35 -16.87
CA GLU A 135 -9.15 16.44 -15.83
C GLU A 135 -8.27 15.17 -15.77
N ILE A 136 -7.86 14.79 -14.57
CA ILE A 136 -6.99 13.63 -14.37
C ILE A 136 -7.85 12.36 -14.36
N VAL A 137 -7.65 11.49 -15.32
CA VAL A 137 -8.31 10.19 -15.40
C VAL A 137 -7.41 9.12 -14.82
N ILE A 138 -7.81 8.58 -13.67
CA ILE A 138 -7.14 7.43 -13.04
C ILE A 138 -7.67 6.16 -13.68
N LEU A 139 -6.77 5.41 -14.30
CA LEU A 139 -7.07 4.12 -14.89
C LEU A 139 -6.36 3.01 -14.11
N THR A 140 -7.11 2.04 -13.61
CA THR A 140 -6.58 1.00 -12.73
C THR A 140 -7.19 -0.37 -13.06
N ALA A 141 -6.33 -1.40 -13.11
CA ALA A 141 -6.74 -2.79 -12.98
C ALA A 141 -6.55 -3.25 -11.53
N THR A 142 -7.48 -4.04 -11.02
CA THR A 142 -7.43 -4.51 -9.64
C THR A 142 -7.80 -5.97 -9.49
N SER A 143 -7.18 -6.63 -8.52
CA SER A 143 -7.60 -7.94 -7.99
C SER A 143 -8.46 -7.78 -6.70
N GLY A 144 -8.93 -6.55 -6.39
CA GLY A 144 -9.83 -6.26 -5.26
C GLY A 144 -9.44 -4.97 -4.52
N ASP A 145 -8.54 -5.04 -3.55
CA ASP A 145 -8.29 -3.99 -2.55
C ASP A 145 -7.83 -2.63 -3.10
N THR A 146 -6.89 -2.63 -4.03
CA THR A 146 -6.32 -1.37 -4.54
C THR A 146 -7.36 -0.58 -5.34
N GLY A 147 -8.15 -1.27 -6.17
CA GLY A 147 -9.21 -0.63 -6.94
C GLY A 147 -10.27 -0.01 -6.04
N LYS A 148 -10.73 -0.75 -5.03
CA LYS A 148 -11.71 -0.24 -4.07
C LYS A 148 -11.19 0.97 -3.30
N ALA A 149 -9.97 0.92 -2.78
CA ALA A 149 -9.38 2.04 -2.05
C ALA A 149 -9.17 3.28 -2.95
N ALA A 150 -8.80 3.06 -4.23
CA ALA A 150 -8.72 4.14 -5.21
C ALA A 150 -10.10 4.73 -5.51
N LEU A 151 -11.13 3.90 -5.73
CA LEU A 151 -12.51 4.36 -5.94
C LEU A 151 -12.98 5.24 -4.78
N ALA A 152 -12.79 4.79 -3.53
CA ALA A 152 -13.20 5.54 -2.35
C ALA A 152 -12.41 6.86 -2.19
N GLY A 153 -11.10 6.83 -2.43
CA GLY A 153 -10.25 8.01 -2.30
C GLY A 153 -10.53 9.09 -3.36
N PHE A 154 -10.80 8.69 -4.60
CA PHE A 154 -11.08 9.61 -5.71
C PHE A 154 -12.56 10.01 -5.85
N ALA A 155 -13.49 9.37 -5.10
CA ALA A 155 -14.90 9.67 -5.19
C ALA A 155 -15.20 11.16 -4.95
N ASP A 156 -15.88 11.80 -5.88
CA ASP A 156 -16.29 13.20 -5.86
C ASP A 156 -15.14 14.22 -5.67
N VAL A 157 -13.89 13.83 -5.93
CA VAL A 157 -12.77 14.78 -5.94
C VAL A 157 -12.74 15.53 -7.26
N GLU A 158 -12.99 16.84 -7.20
CA GLU A 158 -13.06 17.73 -8.36
C GLU A 158 -11.75 17.71 -9.17
N GLY A 159 -11.87 17.67 -10.51
CA GLY A 159 -10.73 17.60 -11.43
C GLY A 159 -10.16 16.21 -11.61
N THR A 160 -10.84 15.19 -11.08
CA THR A 160 -10.44 13.79 -11.25
C THR A 160 -11.60 12.92 -11.71
N ARG A 161 -11.27 11.85 -12.44
CA ARG A 161 -12.17 10.75 -12.80
C ARG A 161 -11.45 9.43 -12.59
N ILE A 162 -12.16 8.40 -12.15
CA ILE A 162 -11.57 7.09 -11.94
C ILE A 162 -12.35 6.01 -12.70
N ILE A 163 -11.61 5.14 -13.38
CA ILE A 163 -12.12 3.96 -14.07
C ILE A 163 -11.35 2.75 -13.56
N VAL A 164 -12.05 1.81 -12.95
CA VAL A 164 -11.47 0.59 -12.39
C VAL A 164 -11.96 -0.62 -13.15
N PHE A 165 -11.04 -1.41 -13.65
CA PHE A 165 -11.30 -2.71 -14.26
C PHE A 165 -10.99 -3.84 -13.28
N TYR A 166 -11.90 -4.80 -13.15
CA TYR A 166 -11.69 -5.99 -12.34
C TYR A 166 -12.15 -7.26 -13.08
N PRO A 167 -11.51 -8.42 -12.85
CA PRO A 167 -11.94 -9.67 -13.48
C PRO A 167 -13.26 -10.15 -12.87
N LYS A 168 -14.27 -10.34 -13.70
CA LYS A 168 -15.56 -10.93 -13.30
C LYS A 168 -15.31 -12.32 -12.69
N ASN A 169 -15.81 -12.55 -11.48
CA ASN A 169 -15.56 -13.77 -10.70
C ASN A 169 -14.09 -13.97 -10.22
N GLY A 170 -13.23 -12.96 -10.34
CA GLY A 170 -11.83 -13.03 -9.91
C GLY A 170 -11.52 -12.30 -8.60
N VAL A 171 -12.56 -11.84 -7.87
CA VAL A 171 -12.46 -11.15 -6.56
C VAL A 171 -13.47 -11.77 -5.59
N SER A 172 -13.29 -11.57 -4.25
CA SER A 172 -14.28 -12.03 -3.28
C SER A 172 -15.61 -11.27 -3.43
N LYS A 173 -16.69 -11.85 -2.94
CA LYS A 173 -18.03 -11.21 -2.99
C LYS A 173 -18.05 -9.87 -2.23
N VAL A 174 -17.37 -9.80 -1.09
CA VAL A 174 -17.23 -8.56 -0.32
C VAL A 174 -16.49 -7.51 -1.12
N GLN A 175 -15.35 -7.86 -1.75
CA GLN A 175 -14.59 -6.95 -2.58
C GLN A 175 -15.37 -6.47 -3.81
N GLU A 176 -16.10 -7.36 -4.48
CA GLU A 176 -16.96 -7.00 -5.61
C GLU A 176 -18.03 -6.01 -5.18
N LEU A 177 -18.79 -6.32 -4.12
CA LEU A 177 -19.81 -5.40 -3.60
C LEU A 177 -19.22 -4.06 -3.21
N GLN A 178 -18.08 -4.03 -2.56
CA GLN A 178 -17.41 -2.79 -2.22
C GLN A 178 -17.15 -1.91 -3.47
N MET A 179 -16.85 -2.50 -4.63
CA MET A 179 -16.61 -1.77 -5.87
C MET A 179 -17.91 -1.36 -6.56
N VAL A 180 -18.82 -2.31 -6.80
CA VAL A 180 -20.02 -2.07 -7.61
C VAL A 180 -21.08 -1.21 -6.90
N THR A 181 -20.95 -1.02 -5.60
CA THR A 181 -21.81 -0.12 -4.79
C THR A 181 -21.15 1.22 -4.50
N GLN A 182 -19.93 1.48 -4.97
CA GLN A 182 -19.21 2.73 -4.71
C GLN A 182 -19.98 3.93 -5.28
N ARG A 183 -20.25 4.91 -4.42
CA ARG A 183 -20.86 6.18 -4.81
C ARG A 183 -19.80 7.17 -5.31
N GLY A 184 -20.21 8.10 -6.16
CA GLY A 184 -19.38 9.17 -6.68
C GLY A 184 -19.75 9.47 -8.15
N LYS A 185 -19.84 10.74 -8.50
CA LYS A 185 -20.21 11.17 -9.87
C LYS A 185 -19.10 10.94 -10.89
N ASN A 186 -17.86 10.85 -10.42
CA ASN A 186 -16.64 10.67 -11.21
C ASN A 186 -16.07 9.24 -11.15
N VAL A 187 -16.85 8.28 -10.62
CA VAL A 187 -16.44 6.90 -10.36
C VAL A 187 -17.05 5.98 -11.42
N ASN A 188 -16.23 5.10 -12.01
CA ASN A 188 -16.66 4.08 -12.97
C ASN A 188 -15.99 2.74 -12.63
N VAL A 189 -16.78 1.67 -12.62
CA VAL A 189 -16.33 0.32 -12.36
C VAL A 189 -16.77 -0.58 -13.50
N VAL A 190 -15.86 -1.35 -14.04
CA VAL A 190 -16.09 -2.22 -15.20
C VAL A 190 -15.59 -3.63 -14.91
N ALA A 191 -16.49 -4.60 -14.98
CA ALA A 191 -16.11 -6.01 -14.92
C ALA A 191 -15.59 -6.46 -16.31
N ILE A 192 -14.48 -7.18 -16.35
CA ILE A 192 -13.99 -7.75 -17.61
C ILE A 192 -14.23 -9.26 -17.66
N HIS A 193 -14.56 -9.77 -18.84
CA HIS A 193 -14.53 -11.19 -19.16
C HIS A 193 -13.08 -11.62 -19.43
N GLY A 194 -12.38 -12.02 -18.37
CA GLY A 194 -10.96 -12.36 -18.37
C GLY A 194 -10.41 -12.49 -16.96
N ASN A 195 -9.11 -12.61 -16.85
CA ASN A 195 -8.40 -12.66 -15.59
C ASN A 195 -7.73 -11.31 -15.26
N PHE A 196 -7.05 -11.24 -14.10
CA PHE A 196 -6.35 -10.02 -13.66
C PHE A 196 -5.24 -9.59 -14.62
N ASP A 197 -4.52 -10.55 -15.24
CA ASP A 197 -3.45 -10.22 -16.19
C ASP A 197 -4.00 -9.59 -17.47
N ASN A 198 -5.20 -9.99 -17.91
CA ASN A 198 -5.90 -9.35 -19.02
C ASN A 198 -6.26 -7.90 -18.68
N ALA A 199 -6.81 -7.64 -17.48
CA ALA A 199 -7.12 -6.30 -17.03
C ALA A 199 -5.87 -5.41 -16.96
N GLN A 200 -4.81 -5.93 -16.36
CA GLN A 200 -3.54 -5.21 -16.20
C GLN A 200 -2.87 -4.91 -17.56
N SER A 201 -2.87 -5.88 -18.47
CA SER A 201 -2.31 -5.71 -19.81
C SER A 201 -3.10 -4.68 -20.61
N GLY A 202 -4.44 -4.70 -20.54
CA GLY A 202 -5.30 -3.73 -21.19
C GLY A 202 -5.07 -2.31 -20.68
N VAL A 203 -4.99 -2.11 -19.36
CA VAL A 203 -4.66 -0.81 -18.76
C VAL A 203 -3.29 -0.33 -19.22
N LYS A 204 -2.27 -1.22 -19.19
CA LYS A 204 -0.92 -0.87 -19.63
C LYS A 204 -0.89 -0.45 -21.11
N ALA A 205 -1.57 -1.20 -21.98
CA ALA A 205 -1.65 -0.87 -23.40
C ALA A 205 -2.26 0.52 -23.64
N MET A 206 -3.28 0.91 -22.86
CA MET A 206 -3.88 2.24 -22.96
C MET A 206 -2.95 3.36 -22.49
N PHE A 207 -2.11 3.13 -21.47
CA PHE A 207 -1.09 4.08 -21.05
C PHE A 207 0.04 4.28 -22.09
N GLU A 208 0.32 3.24 -22.89
CA GLU A 208 1.34 3.27 -23.95
C GLU A 208 0.77 3.78 -25.30
N ASP A 209 -0.54 3.97 -25.41
CA ASP A 209 -1.23 4.39 -26.63
C ASP A 209 -1.19 5.93 -26.79
N THR A 210 -0.27 6.39 -27.64
CA THR A 210 -0.07 7.81 -27.90
C THR A 210 -1.24 8.45 -28.65
N GLU A 211 -1.93 7.70 -29.54
CA GLU A 211 -3.10 8.20 -30.27
C GLU A 211 -4.27 8.45 -29.31
N LEU A 212 -4.52 7.51 -28.41
CA LEU A 212 -5.51 7.67 -27.35
C LEU A 212 -5.18 8.85 -26.44
N ALA A 213 -3.90 9.01 -26.05
CA ALA A 213 -3.48 10.13 -25.22
C ALA A 213 -3.73 11.50 -25.90
N GLU A 214 -3.50 11.61 -27.21
CA GLU A 214 -3.79 12.82 -27.98
C GLU A 214 -5.30 13.09 -28.12
N GLU A 215 -6.12 12.05 -28.33
CA GLU A 215 -7.58 12.17 -28.37
C GLU A 215 -8.12 12.67 -27.03
N LEU A 216 -7.66 12.09 -25.92
CA LEU A 216 -8.03 12.49 -24.57
C LEU A 216 -7.64 13.95 -24.29
N ALA A 217 -6.40 14.33 -24.65
CA ALA A 217 -5.92 15.70 -24.45
C ALA A 217 -6.77 16.74 -25.17
N LYS A 218 -7.23 16.46 -26.39
CA LYS A 218 -8.15 17.35 -27.17
C LYS A 218 -9.49 17.54 -26.47
N LYS A 219 -9.91 16.58 -25.64
CA LYS A 219 -11.16 16.62 -24.87
C LYS A 219 -10.97 17.11 -23.44
N GLY A 220 -9.75 17.51 -23.08
CA GLY A 220 -9.42 18.01 -21.75
C GLY A 220 -9.18 16.93 -20.72
N TYR A 221 -8.79 15.72 -21.12
CA TYR A 221 -8.44 14.61 -20.23
C TYR A 221 -6.97 14.26 -20.33
N GLN A 222 -6.42 13.71 -19.24
CA GLN A 222 -5.11 13.06 -19.26
C GLN A 222 -5.09 11.86 -18.31
N PHE A 223 -4.45 10.78 -18.71
CA PHE A 223 -4.24 9.63 -17.82
C PHE A 223 -3.23 9.92 -16.74
N SER A 224 -3.49 9.36 -15.55
CA SER A 224 -2.52 9.23 -14.47
C SER A 224 -2.75 7.92 -13.72
N SER A 225 -1.76 7.54 -12.91
CA SER A 225 -1.76 6.27 -12.19
C SER A 225 -1.79 6.46 -10.68
N ALA A 226 -2.72 5.77 -10.02
CA ALA A 226 -2.77 5.63 -8.57
C ALA A 226 -2.05 4.35 -8.06
N ASN A 227 -1.18 3.75 -8.84
CA ASN A 227 -0.44 2.54 -8.47
C ASN A 227 0.52 2.79 -7.31
N SER A 228 0.92 1.70 -6.62
CA SER A 228 1.83 1.76 -5.45
C SER A 228 3.20 2.37 -5.75
N ILE A 229 3.60 2.43 -7.02
CA ILE A 229 4.86 3.04 -7.47
C ILE A 229 4.82 4.56 -7.48
N ASN A 230 3.65 5.21 -7.46
CA ASN A 230 3.57 6.66 -7.34
C ASN A 230 4.15 7.13 -6.01
N ILE A 231 5.06 8.11 -6.05
CA ILE A 231 5.69 8.64 -4.82
C ILE A 231 4.66 9.28 -3.87
N GLY A 232 3.57 9.82 -4.39
CA GLY A 232 2.42 10.33 -3.62
C GLY A 232 1.68 9.25 -2.82
N ARG A 233 1.94 7.96 -3.10
CA ARG A 233 1.47 6.83 -2.28
C ARG A 233 2.50 6.36 -1.28
N LEU A 234 3.79 6.55 -1.54
CA LEU A 234 4.85 6.13 -0.64
C LEU A 234 5.02 7.09 0.54
N VAL A 235 5.08 8.39 0.27
CA VAL A 235 5.34 9.41 1.29
C VAL A 235 4.33 9.39 2.44
N PRO A 236 3.01 9.31 2.22
CA PRO A 236 2.04 9.25 3.32
C PRO A 236 2.21 8.03 4.23
N GLN A 237 2.79 6.94 3.72
CA GLN A 237 3.02 5.73 4.51
C GLN A 237 4.17 5.88 5.52
N VAL A 238 5.06 6.83 5.34
CA VAL A 238 6.11 7.13 6.32
C VAL A 238 5.51 7.64 7.63
N VAL A 239 4.39 8.36 7.54
CA VAL A 239 3.71 9.02 8.66
C VAL A 239 3.34 8.06 9.78
N TYR A 240 2.71 6.94 9.44
CA TYR A 240 2.21 6.02 10.48
C TYR A 240 3.33 5.29 11.24
N TYR A 241 4.54 5.15 10.68
CA TYR A 241 5.69 4.64 11.42
C TYR A 241 6.26 5.65 12.41
N VAL A 242 6.29 6.93 12.02
CA VAL A 242 6.65 8.02 12.93
C VAL A 242 5.60 8.15 14.04
N ASN A 243 4.32 8.07 13.69
CA ASN A 243 3.20 8.10 14.64
C ASN A 243 3.26 6.91 15.62
N ALA A 244 3.51 5.70 15.14
CA ALA A 244 3.60 4.53 16.01
C ALA A 244 4.71 4.66 17.05
N TYR A 245 5.89 5.17 16.66
CA TYR A 245 6.97 5.42 17.60
C TYR A 245 6.60 6.51 18.61
N ALA A 246 5.96 7.60 18.17
CA ALA A 246 5.48 8.66 19.05
C ALA A 246 4.45 8.14 20.06
N LYS A 247 3.54 7.24 19.64
CA LYS A 247 2.55 6.61 20.53
C LYS A 247 3.19 5.67 21.56
N LEU A 248 4.23 4.92 21.19
CA LEU A 248 4.98 4.12 22.15
C LEU A 248 5.63 4.99 23.23
N LEU A 249 6.21 6.14 22.84
CA LEU A 249 6.76 7.11 23.80
C LEU A 249 5.68 7.77 24.67
N GLU A 250 4.55 8.13 24.08
CA GLU A 250 3.42 8.76 24.77
C GLU A 250 2.85 7.84 25.85
N ASN A 251 2.73 6.54 25.53
CA ASN A 251 2.20 5.51 26.41
C ASN A 251 3.25 4.96 27.40
N GLU A 252 4.46 5.53 27.45
CA GLU A 252 5.56 5.12 28.32
C GLU A 252 5.99 3.64 28.11
N GLU A 253 5.75 3.11 26.89
CA GLU A 253 6.12 1.75 26.52
C GLU A 253 7.61 1.63 26.15
N ILE A 254 8.23 2.73 25.72
CA ILE A 254 9.66 2.84 25.41
C ILE A 254 10.25 4.13 25.98
N GLU A 255 11.58 4.14 26.18
CA GLU A 255 12.33 5.35 26.47
C GLU A 255 12.71 6.09 25.16
N ASP A 256 13.00 7.41 25.25
CA ASP A 256 13.42 8.18 24.07
C ASP A 256 14.77 7.64 23.53
N GLY A 257 14.78 7.33 22.24
CA GLY A 257 15.93 6.70 21.57
C GLY A 257 16.00 5.18 21.71
N GLU A 258 15.10 4.53 22.49
CA GLU A 258 15.00 3.07 22.54
C GLU A 258 14.62 2.53 21.15
N LYS A 259 15.39 1.54 20.69
CA LYS A 259 15.18 0.97 19.36
C LYS A 259 14.08 -0.09 19.38
N ILE A 260 13.25 -0.05 18.36
CA ILE A 260 12.18 -1.03 18.11
C ILE A 260 12.42 -1.78 16.81
N ASN A 261 11.80 -2.96 16.67
CA ASN A 261 11.70 -3.68 15.41
C ASN A 261 10.35 -3.42 14.75
N VAL A 262 10.33 -3.37 13.44
CA VAL A 262 9.11 -3.23 12.64
C VAL A 262 8.94 -4.44 11.73
N VAL A 263 7.77 -5.08 11.78
CA VAL A 263 7.46 -6.27 10.98
C VAL A 263 6.34 -5.95 10.00
N VAL A 264 6.56 -6.22 8.72
CA VAL A 264 5.63 -5.78 7.67
C VAL A 264 5.26 -6.96 6.76
N PRO A 265 3.96 -7.28 6.64
CA PRO A 265 3.51 -8.22 5.60
C PRO A 265 3.74 -7.56 4.23
N THR A 266 4.58 -8.17 3.41
CA THR A 266 5.18 -7.48 2.28
C THR A 266 4.85 -8.14 0.94
N GLY A 267 4.26 -7.37 0.04
CA GLY A 267 4.08 -7.67 -1.39
C GLY A 267 4.90 -6.70 -2.24
N ASN A 268 4.30 -5.61 -2.71
CA ASN A 268 4.94 -4.62 -3.60
C ASN A 268 5.99 -3.71 -2.93
N PHE A 269 6.43 -4.03 -1.74
CA PHE A 269 7.51 -3.37 -0.98
C PHE A 269 7.25 -1.90 -0.57
N GLY A 270 6.12 -1.30 -0.91
CA GLY A 270 5.82 0.10 -0.59
C GLY A 270 5.78 0.38 0.90
N ASN A 271 5.08 -0.46 1.65
CA ASN A 271 4.87 -0.31 3.08
C ASN A 271 6.20 -0.43 3.87
N ILE A 272 6.97 -1.49 3.68
CA ILE A 272 8.25 -1.67 4.38
C ILE A 272 9.31 -0.64 3.94
N LEU A 273 9.26 -0.18 2.68
CA LEU A 273 10.12 0.92 2.20
C LEU A 273 9.80 2.23 2.92
N ALA A 274 8.52 2.48 3.23
CA ALA A 274 8.13 3.64 4.04
C ALA A 274 8.68 3.55 5.47
N ALA A 275 8.70 2.36 6.07
CA ALA A 275 9.37 2.11 7.35
C ALA A 275 10.89 2.35 7.26
N TYR A 276 11.53 1.94 6.16
CA TYR A 276 12.93 2.25 5.89
C TYR A 276 13.16 3.76 5.78
N TYR A 277 12.28 4.49 5.11
CA TYR A 277 12.37 5.96 5.04
C TYR A 277 12.20 6.59 6.43
N ALA A 278 11.25 6.12 7.25
CA ALA A 278 11.10 6.59 8.63
C ALA A 278 12.37 6.37 9.46
N LYS A 279 13.00 5.19 9.36
CA LYS A 279 14.30 4.90 9.97
C LYS A 279 15.38 5.89 9.50
N GLN A 280 15.48 6.12 8.20
CA GLN A 280 16.45 7.06 7.64
C GLN A 280 16.17 8.51 8.05
N MET A 281 14.91 8.88 8.32
CA MET A 281 14.54 10.19 8.86
C MET A 281 14.93 10.39 10.33
N GLY A 282 15.30 9.32 11.03
CA GLY A 282 15.79 9.38 12.40
C GLY A 282 14.91 8.67 13.43
N VAL A 283 13.83 7.99 13.00
CA VAL A 283 13.05 7.13 13.90
C VAL A 283 13.93 5.96 14.38
N PRO A 284 14.03 5.71 15.69
CA PRO A 284 14.88 4.66 16.23
C PRO A 284 14.33 3.24 15.96
N ILE A 285 14.37 2.83 14.69
CA ILE A 285 14.04 1.48 14.26
C ILE A 285 15.34 0.69 14.15
N ASP A 286 15.41 -0.50 14.75
CA ASP A 286 16.57 -1.38 14.62
C ASP A 286 16.45 -2.25 13.37
N LYS A 287 15.50 -3.18 13.33
CA LYS A 287 15.29 -4.07 12.20
C LYS A 287 13.94 -3.85 11.53
N LEU A 288 13.97 -3.98 10.22
CA LEU A 288 12.82 -4.03 9.33
C LEU A 288 12.65 -5.48 8.88
N VAL A 289 11.64 -6.16 9.43
CA VAL A 289 11.43 -7.58 9.15
C VAL A 289 10.42 -7.72 8.01
N CYS A 290 10.92 -8.17 6.86
CA CYS A 290 10.11 -8.44 5.68
C CYS A 290 9.44 -9.81 5.83
N ALA A 291 8.12 -9.83 5.99
CA ALA A 291 7.34 -11.05 6.09
C ALA A 291 6.71 -11.39 4.73
N SER A 292 6.95 -12.62 4.26
CA SER A 292 6.39 -13.18 3.02
C SER A 292 5.39 -14.29 3.33
N ASN A 293 4.44 -14.54 2.42
CA ASN A 293 3.66 -15.77 2.41
C ASN A 293 4.36 -16.85 1.57
N ASP A 294 3.64 -17.87 1.09
CA ASP A 294 4.22 -18.93 0.24
C ASP A 294 4.87 -18.39 -1.05
N ASN A 295 4.47 -17.21 -1.53
CA ASN A 295 5.17 -16.48 -2.60
C ASN A 295 6.41 -15.76 -2.04
N LYS A 296 7.39 -16.51 -1.59
CA LYS A 296 8.52 -16.02 -0.79
C LYS A 296 9.71 -15.46 -1.59
N VAL A 297 9.46 -14.83 -2.72
CA VAL A 297 10.51 -14.24 -3.55
C VAL A 297 11.37 -13.22 -2.80
N LEU A 298 10.76 -12.42 -1.94
CA LEU A 298 11.47 -11.43 -1.12
C LEU A 298 12.30 -12.09 -0.02
N PHE A 299 11.75 -13.10 0.66
CA PHE A 299 12.51 -13.87 1.64
C PHE A 299 13.77 -14.46 1.01
N ASP A 300 13.65 -15.16 -0.12
CA ASP A 300 14.79 -15.77 -0.81
C ASP A 300 15.81 -14.70 -1.24
N PHE A 301 15.34 -13.53 -1.75
CA PHE A 301 16.22 -12.41 -2.09
C PHE A 301 17.03 -11.90 -0.89
N PHE A 302 16.41 -11.69 0.27
CA PHE A 302 17.13 -11.23 1.46
C PHE A 302 18.11 -12.27 2.01
N GLN A 303 17.87 -13.57 1.77
CA GLN A 303 18.77 -14.64 2.20
C GLN A 303 19.99 -14.78 1.27
N THR A 304 19.78 -14.64 -0.04
CA THR A 304 20.80 -14.99 -1.04
C THR A 304 21.41 -13.79 -1.76
N GLY A 305 20.67 -12.70 -1.88
CA GLY A 305 20.97 -11.59 -2.78
C GLY A 305 20.52 -11.82 -4.22
N ASP A 306 19.88 -12.97 -4.49
CA ASP A 306 19.33 -13.32 -5.81
C ASP A 306 17.84 -13.04 -5.85
N TYR A 307 17.40 -12.19 -6.77
CA TYR A 307 15.99 -11.99 -7.05
C TYR A 307 15.60 -12.80 -8.29
N ASP A 308 14.75 -13.81 -8.12
CA ASP A 308 14.32 -14.69 -9.20
C ASP A 308 12.79 -14.83 -9.23
N ARG A 309 12.15 -14.29 -10.30
CA ARG A 309 10.70 -14.39 -10.53
C ARG A 309 10.28 -15.66 -11.29
N ASN A 310 11.24 -16.46 -11.77
CA ASN A 310 10.99 -17.68 -12.54
C ASN A 310 10.58 -18.82 -11.60
N ARG A 311 9.41 -18.68 -11.01
CA ARG A 311 8.82 -19.63 -10.04
C ARG A 311 7.32 -19.72 -10.24
N GLU A 312 6.72 -20.76 -9.69
CA GLU A 312 5.27 -20.90 -9.66
C GLU A 312 4.62 -19.78 -8.86
N PHE A 313 3.50 -19.26 -9.34
CA PHE A 313 2.65 -18.31 -8.62
C PHE A 313 1.63 -19.10 -7.80
N ILE A 314 1.57 -18.84 -6.50
CA ILE A 314 0.70 -19.52 -5.56
C ILE A 314 -0.41 -18.57 -5.13
N LEU A 315 -1.67 -18.99 -5.29
CA LEU A 315 -2.81 -18.26 -4.73
C LEU A 315 -2.94 -18.59 -3.26
N THR A 316 -2.93 -17.57 -2.40
CA THR A 316 -2.99 -17.72 -0.94
C THR A 316 -4.19 -17.00 -0.34
N THR A 317 -4.39 -17.18 0.97
CA THR A 317 -5.40 -16.44 1.74
C THR A 317 -4.96 -15.02 2.07
N SER A 318 -3.72 -14.63 1.74
CA SER A 318 -3.18 -13.26 1.90
C SER A 318 -2.84 -12.62 0.54
N PRO A 319 -3.84 -12.37 -0.33
CA PRO A 319 -3.65 -12.08 -1.75
C PRO A 319 -2.88 -10.79 -2.04
N SER A 320 -2.82 -9.82 -1.12
CA SER A 320 -2.01 -8.61 -1.33
C SER A 320 -0.51 -8.86 -1.29
N MET A 321 -0.10 -10.06 -0.83
CA MET A 321 1.28 -10.52 -0.78
C MET A 321 1.61 -11.50 -1.92
N ASP A 322 0.63 -11.91 -2.73
CA ASP A 322 0.81 -12.80 -3.87
C ASP A 322 1.48 -12.05 -5.02
N ILE A 323 2.80 -12.08 -5.04
CA ILE A 323 3.61 -11.38 -6.04
C ILE A 323 4.80 -12.22 -6.49
N LEU A 324 5.18 -12.06 -7.76
CA LEU A 324 6.46 -12.53 -8.30
C LEU A 324 7.41 -11.35 -8.57
N ILE A 325 6.88 -10.15 -8.76
CA ILE A 325 7.65 -8.92 -8.93
C ILE A 325 7.22 -7.91 -7.87
N SER A 326 8.16 -7.53 -7.02
CA SER A 326 7.97 -6.53 -5.96
C SER A 326 8.39 -5.16 -6.47
N SER A 327 7.41 -4.36 -6.90
CA SER A 327 7.66 -3.17 -7.73
C SER A 327 8.48 -2.07 -7.04
N ASN A 328 8.24 -1.81 -5.74
CA ASN A 328 8.97 -0.74 -5.03
C ASN A 328 10.36 -1.19 -4.51
N LEU A 329 10.69 -2.48 -4.62
CA LEU A 329 12.03 -2.97 -4.28
C LEU A 329 13.11 -2.27 -5.11
N GLU A 330 12.79 -1.85 -6.33
CA GLU A 330 13.70 -1.06 -7.18
C GLU A 330 14.22 0.19 -6.46
N ARG A 331 13.41 0.85 -5.63
CA ARG A 331 13.85 2.01 -4.83
C ARG A 331 14.89 1.64 -3.77
N LEU A 332 14.74 0.47 -3.15
CA LEU A 332 15.76 -0.05 -2.23
C LEU A 332 17.02 -0.44 -2.98
N ILE A 333 16.90 -1.16 -4.11
CA ILE A 333 18.05 -1.52 -4.98
C ILE A 333 18.85 -0.27 -5.36
N TYR A 334 18.17 0.81 -5.75
CA TYR A 334 18.82 2.08 -6.07
C TYR A 334 19.60 2.62 -4.85
N ARG A 335 19.02 2.63 -3.64
CA ARG A 335 19.69 3.11 -2.43
C ARG A 335 20.88 2.26 -2.02
N ILE A 336 20.75 0.95 -2.01
CA ILE A 336 21.84 0.04 -1.62
C ILE A 336 22.92 -0.04 -2.71
N SER A 337 22.64 0.31 -3.96
CA SER A 337 23.67 0.44 -5.00
C SER A 337 24.58 1.68 -4.83
N GLY A 338 24.25 2.56 -3.88
CA GLY A 338 24.91 3.83 -3.68
C GLY A 338 24.37 4.93 -4.61
N ASP A 339 23.07 4.86 -4.90
CA ASP A 339 22.37 5.77 -5.80
C ASP A 339 22.87 5.68 -7.27
N ASP A 340 23.37 4.49 -7.66
CA ASP A 340 23.86 4.19 -9.00
C ASP A 340 22.68 3.82 -9.92
N ASP A 341 22.30 4.76 -10.77
CA ASP A 341 21.17 4.62 -11.71
C ASP A 341 21.46 3.61 -12.82
N GLN A 342 22.72 3.52 -13.29
CA GLN A 342 23.09 2.57 -14.33
C GLN A 342 23.08 1.13 -13.80
N LYS A 343 23.59 0.91 -12.58
CA LYS A 343 23.58 -0.40 -11.94
C LYS A 343 22.14 -0.85 -11.71
N THR A 344 21.27 0.05 -11.21
CA THR A 344 19.84 -0.21 -11.01
C THR A 344 19.14 -0.55 -12.33
N LYS A 345 19.36 0.26 -13.36
CA LYS A 345 18.81 0.03 -14.70
C LYS A 345 19.17 -1.35 -15.24
N ASN A 346 20.45 -1.73 -15.17
CA ASN A 346 20.94 -3.03 -15.66
C ASN A 346 20.25 -4.20 -14.90
N MET A 347 20.04 -4.09 -13.57
CA MET A 347 19.32 -5.11 -12.79
C MET A 347 17.85 -5.21 -13.20
N MET A 348 17.18 -4.08 -13.44
CA MET A 348 15.77 -4.07 -13.87
C MET A 348 15.61 -4.62 -15.30
N GLU A 349 16.57 -4.36 -16.19
CA GLU A 349 16.61 -4.94 -17.54
C GLU A 349 16.85 -6.45 -17.48
N ALA A 350 17.74 -6.93 -16.61
CA ALA A 350 17.95 -8.36 -16.36
C ALA A 350 16.69 -9.05 -15.81
N LEU A 351 15.99 -8.40 -14.87
CA LEU A 351 14.70 -8.87 -14.36
C LEU A 351 13.65 -8.96 -15.47
N LYS A 352 13.61 -7.99 -16.38
CA LYS A 352 12.67 -7.99 -17.50
C LYS A 352 12.98 -9.09 -18.51
N SER A 353 14.25 -9.27 -18.90
CA SER A 353 14.69 -10.17 -19.97
C SER A 353 14.91 -11.60 -19.50
N ALA A 354 15.60 -11.81 -18.37
CA ALA A 354 15.97 -13.12 -17.83
C ALA A 354 15.12 -13.57 -16.63
N GLY A 355 14.29 -12.67 -16.09
CA GLY A 355 13.46 -12.94 -14.91
C GLY A 355 14.22 -12.92 -13.59
N LYS A 356 15.51 -12.54 -13.58
CA LYS A 356 16.34 -12.57 -12.38
C LYS A 356 17.50 -11.58 -12.43
N TYR A 357 18.00 -11.20 -11.24
CA TYR A 357 19.27 -10.48 -11.04
C TYR A 357 19.88 -10.84 -9.69
N THR A 358 21.20 -10.59 -9.56
CA THR A 358 21.96 -10.78 -8.32
C THR A 358 22.55 -9.44 -7.89
N ILE A 359 22.44 -9.09 -6.62
CA ILE A 359 23.09 -7.91 -6.06
C ILE A 359 24.54 -8.22 -5.67
N THR A 360 25.40 -7.20 -5.62
CA THR A 360 26.81 -7.34 -5.24
C THR A 360 26.98 -7.49 -3.74
N GLU A 361 28.16 -7.95 -3.27
CA GLU A 361 28.41 -8.15 -1.83
C GLU A 361 28.32 -6.82 -1.05
N ASP A 362 28.83 -5.71 -1.60
CA ASP A 362 28.70 -4.38 -0.99
C ASP A 362 27.22 -3.94 -0.85
N MET A 363 26.36 -4.34 -1.78
CA MET A 363 24.91 -4.11 -1.67
C MET A 363 24.28 -5.01 -0.60
N LYS A 364 24.73 -6.26 -0.43
CA LYS A 364 24.26 -7.14 0.64
C LYS A 364 24.58 -6.58 2.02
N GLU A 365 25.78 -6.04 2.20
CA GLU A 365 26.17 -5.38 3.45
C GLU A 365 25.23 -4.22 3.81
N ARG A 366 24.76 -3.47 2.81
CA ARG A 366 23.79 -2.38 3.00
C ARG A 366 22.35 -2.81 3.25
N LEU A 367 22.07 -4.10 3.19
CA LEU A 367 20.82 -4.70 3.64
C LEU A 367 20.78 -5.03 5.13
N ALA A 368 21.81 -4.69 5.91
CA ALA A 368 21.93 -5.00 7.33
C ALA A 368 20.75 -4.49 8.20
N ASP A 369 20.03 -3.48 7.74
CA ASP A 369 18.81 -2.98 8.40
C ASP A 369 17.60 -3.94 8.26
N PHE A 370 17.67 -4.89 7.34
CA PHE A 370 16.58 -5.80 7.04
C PHE A 370 16.82 -7.20 7.60
N ALA A 371 15.73 -7.84 8.01
CA ALA A 371 15.61 -9.27 8.22
C ALA A 371 14.41 -9.78 7.41
N ALA A 372 14.32 -11.07 7.16
CA ALA A 372 13.22 -11.64 6.42
C ALA A 372 12.79 -13.01 7.00
N GLY A 373 11.51 -13.30 6.86
CA GLY A 373 10.90 -14.56 7.18
C GLY A 373 9.69 -14.83 6.26
N TYR A 374 9.15 -16.05 6.35
CA TYR A 374 7.91 -16.39 5.65
C TYR A 374 7.04 -17.30 6.50
N ALA A 375 5.76 -17.35 6.19
CA ALA A 375 4.80 -18.28 6.75
C ALA A 375 4.06 -19.00 5.62
N THR A 376 3.87 -20.30 5.78
CA THR A 376 2.98 -21.09 4.94
C THR A 376 1.51 -20.82 5.27
N GLU A 377 0.59 -21.22 4.38
CA GLU A 377 -0.86 -21.13 4.65
C GLU A 377 -1.26 -21.81 5.96
N GLY A 378 -0.68 -23.00 6.25
CA GLY A 378 -0.93 -23.71 7.51
C GLY A 378 -0.47 -22.93 8.74
N GLU A 379 0.75 -22.41 8.71
CA GLU A 379 1.33 -21.61 9.79
C GLU A 379 0.56 -20.30 10.00
N CYS A 380 0.08 -19.69 8.91
CA CYS A 380 -0.79 -18.52 8.96
C CYS A 380 -2.09 -18.83 9.71
N ALA A 381 -2.80 -19.89 9.32
CA ALA A 381 -4.06 -20.30 9.96
C ALA A 381 -3.86 -20.68 11.43
N GLU A 382 -2.83 -21.48 11.73
CA GLU A 382 -2.49 -21.87 13.12
C GLU A 382 -2.17 -20.65 13.99
N ASN A 383 -1.50 -19.64 13.44
CA ASN A 383 -1.16 -18.43 14.18
C ASN A 383 -2.39 -17.56 14.49
N ILE A 384 -3.36 -17.42 13.54
CA ILE A 384 -4.64 -16.76 13.81
C ILE A 384 -5.31 -17.42 15.03
N LYS A 385 -5.47 -18.73 14.98
CA LYS A 385 -6.10 -19.49 16.08
C LYS A 385 -5.33 -19.34 17.39
N LYS A 386 -4.00 -19.50 17.38
CA LYS A 386 -3.16 -19.42 18.57
C LYS A 386 -3.25 -18.07 19.27
N VAL A 387 -3.19 -16.97 18.50
CA VAL A 387 -3.29 -15.61 19.07
C VAL A 387 -4.70 -15.38 19.61
N TYR A 388 -5.72 -15.75 18.85
CA TYR A 388 -7.11 -15.65 19.31
C TYR A 388 -7.36 -16.44 20.60
N ASP A 389 -6.98 -17.71 20.66
CA ASP A 389 -7.18 -18.56 21.83
C ASP A 389 -6.47 -18.01 23.09
N LYS A 390 -5.31 -17.35 22.91
CA LYS A 390 -4.53 -16.80 23.99
C LYS A 390 -5.02 -15.43 24.49
N THR A 391 -5.45 -14.57 23.56
CA THR A 391 -5.62 -13.14 23.83
C THR A 391 -6.99 -12.60 23.48
N GLY A 392 -7.78 -13.32 22.71
CA GLY A 392 -9.04 -12.84 22.11
C GLY A 392 -8.85 -11.90 20.92
N TYR A 393 -7.60 -11.56 20.56
CA TYR A 393 -7.34 -10.69 19.40
C TYR A 393 -7.53 -11.45 18.10
N VAL A 394 -8.39 -10.90 17.22
CA VAL A 394 -8.64 -11.45 15.89
C VAL A 394 -7.91 -10.60 14.85
N MET A 395 -7.04 -11.22 14.08
CA MET A 395 -6.30 -10.57 13.00
C MET A 395 -6.64 -11.14 11.64
N ASP A 396 -6.38 -10.39 10.59
CA ASP A 396 -6.48 -10.87 9.20
C ASP A 396 -5.29 -11.77 8.82
N THR A 397 -5.42 -12.41 7.67
CA THR A 397 -4.42 -13.37 7.17
C THR A 397 -3.05 -12.73 6.90
N HIS A 398 -2.99 -11.50 6.37
CA HIS A 398 -1.74 -10.78 6.13
C HIS A 398 -1.04 -10.43 7.45
N THR A 399 -1.77 -9.92 8.42
CA THR A 399 -1.26 -9.63 9.76
C THR A 399 -0.76 -10.90 10.44
N SER A 400 -1.45 -12.02 10.23
CA SER A 400 -1.03 -13.32 10.78
C SER A 400 0.32 -13.77 10.24
N VAL A 401 0.57 -13.63 8.93
CA VAL A 401 1.89 -13.90 8.34
C VAL A 401 2.97 -13.08 9.05
N ALA A 402 2.76 -11.77 9.22
CA ALA A 402 3.73 -10.90 9.88
C ALA A 402 3.91 -11.24 11.36
N SER A 403 2.83 -11.57 12.07
CA SER A 403 2.85 -11.99 13.49
C SER A 403 3.62 -13.30 13.69
N TYR A 404 3.39 -14.28 12.83
CA TYR A 404 4.15 -15.54 12.86
C TYR A 404 5.65 -15.32 12.62
N VAL A 405 5.97 -14.54 11.57
CA VAL A 405 7.36 -14.20 11.23
C VAL A 405 8.04 -13.42 12.35
N CYS A 406 7.32 -12.51 13.03
CA CYS A 406 7.83 -11.80 14.21
C CYS A 406 8.28 -12.77 15.31
N GLY A 407 7.42 -13.70 15.67
CA GLY A 407 7.75 -14.71 16.70
C GLY A 407 8.93 -15.62 16.30
N CYS A 408 9.00 -16.02 15.03
CA CYS A 408 10.14 -16.78 14.49
C CYS A 408 11.44 -15.97 14.53
N TYR A 409 11.39 -14.69 14.13
CA TYR A 409 12.53 -13.78 14.16
C TYR A 409 13.08 -13.63 15.58
N GLN A 410 12.24 -13.27 16.54
CA GLN A 410 12.65 -13.11 17.95
C GLN A 410 13.26 -14.40 18.52
N LYS A 411 12.62 -15.53 18.28
CA LYS A 411 13.12 -16.84 18.74
C LYS A 411 14.48 -17.19 18.14
N ASN A 412 14.69 -16.92 16.86
CA ASN A 412 15.91 -17.34 16.15
C ASN A 412 17.08 -16.37 16.38
N SER A 413 16.81 -15.07 16.51
CA SER A 413 17.85 -14.05 16.73
C SER A 413 18.18 -13.81 18.21
N GLY A 414 17.27 -14.16 19.13
CA GLY A 414 17.35 -13.76 20.53
C GLY A 414 17.13 -12.26 20.75
N ASP A 415 16.59 -11.53 19.74
CA ASP A 415 16.30 -10.11 19.83
C ASP A 415 14.98 -9.91 20.60
N ASP A 416 15.07 -9.29 21.77
CA ASP A 416 13.97 -9.01 22.69
C ASP A 416 13.36 -7.61 22.57
N LYS A 417 13.83 -6.83 21.58
CA LYS A 417 13.28 -5.49 21.34
C LYS A 417 11.80 -5.56 21.02
N LYS A 418 11.09 -4.51 21.44
CA LYS A 418 9.68 -4.37 21.13
C LYS A 418 9.44 -4.39 19.62
N CYS A 419 8.41 -5.14 19.21
CA CYS A 419 8.04 -5.27 17.82
C CYS A 419 6.72 -4.52 17.53
N VAL A 420 6.72 -3.72 16.50
CA VAL A 420 5.51 -3.14 15.89
C VAL A 420 5.20 -3.88 14.61
N ILE A 421 4.04 -4.53 14.55
CA ILE A 421 3.54 -5.26 13.39
C ILE A 421 2.59 -4.34 12.62
N ALA A 422 2.81 -4.15 11.34
CA ALA A 422 1.86 -3.47 10.48
C ALA A 422 0.63 -4.38 10.23
N SER A 423 -0.48 -4.06 10.89
CA SER A 423 -1.77 -4.75 10.72
C SER A 423 -2.52 -4.11 9.55
N THR A 424 -2.46 -4.77 8.38
CA THR A 424 -2.72 -4.11 7.09
C THR A 424 -4.15 -4.24 6.57
N ALA A 425 -4.96 -5.10 7.16
CA ALA A 425 -6.37 -5.25 6.81
C ALA A 425 -7.23 -5.66 8.00
N SER A 426 -8.49 -5.26 7.97
CA SER A 426 -9.47 -5.74 8.93
C SER A 426 -9.79 -7.23 8.69
N PRO A 427 -9.99 -8.04 9.74
CA PRO A 427 -10.41 -9.43 9.61
C PRO A 427 -11.74 -9.58 8.86
N TYR A 428 -12.60 -8.57 8.89
CA TYR A 428 -13.85 -8.55 8.14
C TYR A 428 -13.68 -8.64 6.62
N LYS A 429 -12.54 -8.22 6.10
CA LYS A 429 -12.24 -8.27 4.67
C LYS A 429 -11.95 -9.69 4.17
N PHE A 430 -11.49 -10.54 5.06
CA PHE A 430 -11.12 -11.94 4.81
C PHE A 430 -11.85 -12.89 5.78
N VAL A 431 -13.09 -12.56 6.10
CA VAL A 431 -13.89 -13.19 7.16
C VAL A 431 -13.92 -14.72 7.04
N LYS A 432 -14.07 -15.26 5.84
CA LYS A 432 -14.11 -16.71 5.62
C LYS A 432 -12.79 -17.39 6.03
N SER A 433 -11.66 -16.88 5.58
CA SER A 433 -10.33 -17.41 5.93
C SER A 433 -10.04 -17.28 7.42
N VAL A 434 -10.37 -16.13 8.01
CA VAL A 434 -10.16 -15.86 9.44
C VAL A 434 -11.02 -16.79 10.31
N MET A 435 -12.31 -16.88 10.03
CA MET A 435 -13.20 -17.72 10.82
C MET A 435 -12.91 -19.21 10.66
N SER A 436 -12.56 -19.66 9.45
CA SER A 436 -12.14 -21.04 9.20
C SER A 436 -10.84 -21.41 9.94
N ALA A 437 -9.95 -20.45 10.11
CA ALA A 437 -8.71 -20.64 10.89
C ALA A 437 -9.01 -20.75 12.40
N ILE A 438 -9.96 -19.96 12.93
CA ILE A 438 -10.38 -20.02 14.33
C ILE A 438 -11.07 -21.35 14.63
N ASP A 439 -12.03 -21.75 13.79
CA ASP A 439 -12.75 -23.02 13.96
C ASP A 439 -13.15 -23.60 12.58
N PRO A 440 -12.66 -24.81 12.23
CA PRO A 440 -12.95 -25.45 10.95
C PRO A 440 -14.46 -25.61 10.59
N LYS A 441 -15.35 -25.58 11.59
CA LYS A 441 -16.82 -25.64 11.36
C LYS A 441 -17.35 -24.51 10.49
N TYR A 442 -16.57 -23.41 10.34
CA TYR A 442 -16.96 -22.24 9.55
C TYR A 442 -16.51 -22.32 8.07
N ALA A 443 -15.69 -23.31 7.70
CA ALA A 443 -15.09 -23.41 6.35
C ALA A 443 -16.12 -23.49 5.21
N ASP A 444 -17.25 -24.17 5.43
CA ASP A 444 -18.30 -24.36 4.44
C ASP A 444 -19.46 -23.35 4.55
N GLN A 445 -19.36 -22.38 5.47
CA GLN A 445 -20.40 -21.38 5.65
C GLN A 445 -20.29 -20.25 4.62
N ASP A 446 -21.44 -19.62 4.36
CA ASP A 446 -21.49 -18.44 3.48
C ASP A 446 -20.75 -17.25 4.10
N GLU A 447 -20.01 -16.52 3.28
CA GLU A 447 -19.15 -15.40 3.69
C GLU A 447 -19.94 -14.32 4.44
N PHE A 448 -21.15 -13.99 3.98
CA PHE A 448 -21.98 -12.95 4.63
C PHE A 448 -22.54 -13.39 5.98
N SER A 449 -22.88 -14.68 6.13
CA SER A 449 -23.32 -15.21 7.41
C SER A 449 -22.23 -15.17 8.48
N LEU A 450 -20.96 -15.25 8.06
CA LEU A 450 -19.83 -15.19 8.96
C LEU A 450 -19.51 -13.79 9.50
N LEU A 451 -20.04 -12.72 8.89
CA LEU A 451 -19.79 -11.34 9.35
C LEU A 451 -20.35 -11.12 10.78
N SER A 452 -21.58 -11.55 11.05
CA SER A 452 -22.16 -11.46 12.40
C SER A 452 -21.46 -12.40 13.38
N VAL A 453 -21.02 -13.57 12.92
CA VAL A 453 -20.27 -14.52 13.77
C VAL A 453 -18.92 -13.93 14.15
N LEU A 454 -18.26 -13.22 13.22
CA LEU A 454 -17.01 -12.53 13.50
C LEU A 454 -17.21 -11.39 14.50
N GLU A 455 -18.32 -10.63 14.41
CA GLU A 455 -18.65 -9.58 15.37
C GLU A 455 -18.78 -10.15 16.79
N GLU A 456 -19.51 -11.24 16.95
CA GLU A 456 -19.65 -11.95 18.24
C GLU A 456 -18.32 -12.52 18.73
N THR A 457 -17.52 -13.11 17.83
CA THR A 457 -16.24 -13.76 18.15
C THR A 457 -15.18 -12.76 18.57
N SER A 458 -15.07 -11.64 17.85
CA SER A 458 -14.06 -10.61 18.12
C SER A 458 -14.45 -9.65 19.24
N GLY A 459 -15.73 -9.55 19.56
CA GLY A 459 -16.27 -8.53 20.47
C GLY A 459 -16.12 -7.09 19.95
N ARG A 460 -15.78 -6.94 18.66
CA ARG A 460 -15.62 -5.64 17.98
C ARG A 460 -16.77 -5.43 17.00
N GLU A 461 -17.36 -4.26 17.05
CA GLU A 461 -18.46 -3.89 16.17
C GLU A 461 -18.05 -4.02 14.68
N MET A 462 -18.98 -4.52 13.87
CA MET A 462 -18.78 -4.61 12.43
C MET A 462 -18.51 -3.21 11.84
N PRO A 463 -17.44 -3.03 11.06
CA PRO A 463 -17.10 -1.73 10.47
C PRO A 463 -18.25 -1.17 9.62
N GLN A 464 -18.47 0.15 9.68
CA GLN A 464 -19.50 0.81 8.89
C GLN A 464 -19.35 0.53 7.40
N ALA A 465 -18.12 0.45 6.91
CA ALA A 465 -17.80 0.07 5.52
C ALA A 465 -18.38 -1.29 5.09
N ILE A 466 -18.55 -2.23 6.02
CA ILE A 466 -19.21 -3.52 5.75
C ILE A 466 -20.72 -3.38 5.85
N LYS A 467 -21.23 -2.72 6.89
CA LYS A 467 -22.68 -2.47 7.06
C LYS A 467 -23.28 -1.77 5.84
N ASP A 468 -22.56 -0.80 5.29
CA ASP A 468 -22.99 -0.02 4.13
C ASP A 468 -23.18 -0.86 2.88
N ILE A 469 -22.25 -1.80 2.60
CA ILE A 469 -22.33 -2.62 1.37
C ILE A 469 -23.43 -3.70 1.44
N LEU A 470 -23.79 -4.17 2.63
CA LEU A 470 -24.80 -5.22 2.80
C LEU A 470 -26.19 -4.77 2.33
N ASN A 471 -26.50 -3.48 2.40
CA ASN A 471 -27.79 -2.89 2.05
C ASN A 471 -27.70 -1.93 0.86
N ALA A 472 -26.54 -1.82 0.21
CA ALA A 472 -26.35 -0.88 -0.89
C ALA A 472 -26.92 -1.43 -2.20
N ASN A 473 -27.43 -0.52 -3.03
CA ASN A 473 -27.80 -0.85 -4.40
C ASN A 473 -26.52 -0.98 -5.26
N ILE A 474 -26.54 -1.91 -6.21
CA ILE A 474 -25.52 -1.98 -7.27
C ILE A 474 -25.67 -0.73 -8.13
N LEU A 475 -24.60 0.05 -8.26
CA LEU A 475 -24.53 1.27 -9.02
C LEU A 475 -23.71 1.13 -10.32
N HIS A 476 -22.86 0.09 -10.39
CA HIS A 476 -21.98 -0.18 -11.51
C HIS A 476 -22.19 -1.61 -11.98
N ASP A 477 -22.77 -1.78 -13.15
CA ASP A 477 -23.06 -3.06 -13.79
C ASP A 477 -22.42 -3.20 -15.19
N LEU A 478 -21.52 -2.27 -15.55
CA LEU A 478 -20.87 -2.26 -16.85
C LEU A 478 -19.89 -3.42 -16.96
N GLU A 479 -19.99 -4.18 -18.06
CA GLU A 479 -19.13 -5.28 -18.38
C GLU A 479 -18.55 -5.15 -19.79
N CYS A 480 -17.33 -5.65 -20.01
CA CYS A 480 -16.77 -5.73 -21.36
C CYS A 480 -15.82 -6.93 -21.50
N ASP A 481 -15.53 -7.30 -22.76
CA ASP A 481 -14.46 -8.22 -23.08
C ASP A 481 -13.09 -7.52 -22.93
N ALA A 482 -12.05 -8.29 -22.66
CA ALA A 482 -10.71 -7.74 -22.42
C ALA A 482 -10.16 -6.91 -23.59
N ASP A 483 -10.51 -7.26 -24.84
CA ASP A 483 -10.15 -6.54 -26.06
C ASP A 483 -10.99 -5.28 -26.30
N LYS A 484 -12.04 -5.06 -25.52
CA LYS A 484 -12.96 -3.91 -25.60
C LYS A 484 -12.74 -2.83 -24.53
N MET A 485 -11.75 -3.02 -23.66
CA MET A 485 -11.45 -2.08 -22.57
C MET A 485 -11.21 -0.65 -23.08
N LYS A 486 -10.45 -0.48 -24.18
CA LYS A 486 -10.18 0.84 -24.79
C LYS A 486 -11.47 1.52 -25.26
N ASP A 487 -12.33 0.80 -25.99
CA ASP A 487 -13.61 1.30 -26.48
C ASP A 487 -14.51 1.70 -25.30
N THR A 488 -14.49 0.92 -24.23
CA THR A 488 -15.26 1.19 -23.01
C THR A 488 -14.78 2.48 -22.33
N VAL A 489 -13.47 2.71 -22.23
CA VAL A 489 -12.91 3.96 -21.68
C VAL A 489 -13.35 5.16 -22.54
N LYS A 490 -13.26 5.04 -23.87
CA LYS A 490 -13.70 6.09 -24.80
C LYS A 490 -15.19 6.42 -24.62
N ASN A 491 -16.03 5.41 -24.47
CA ASN A 491 -17.48 5.61 -24.23
C ASN A 491 -17.75 6.28 -22.87
N ILE A 492 -17.05 5.89 -21.80
CA ILE A 492 -17.20 6.52 -20.48
C ILE A 492 -16.79 8.00 -20.51
N LEU A 493 -15.76 8.33 -21.29
CA LEU A 493 -15.20 9.69 -21.39
C LEU A 493 -15.83 10.53 -22.53
N GLU A 494 -16.70 9.92 -23.34
CA GLU A 494 -17.35 10.55 -24.51
C GLU A 494 -16.33 11.10 -25.54
N VAL A 495 -15.33 10.26 -25.85
CA VAL A 495 -14.17 10.58 -26.72
C VAL A 495 -14.19 9.76 -28.01
#